data_a28f38f313b020ec9cc2817f59947339
#
_entry.id   a28f38f313b020ec9cc2817f59947339
#
_cell.length_a   1.000
_cell.length_b   1.000
_cell.length_c   1.000
_cell.angle_alpha   90.00
_cell.angle_beta   90.00
_cell.angle_gamma   90.00
#
_symmetry.space_group_name_H-M   'P 1'
#
loop_
_entity.id
_entity.type
_entity.pdbx_description
1 polymer ?
#
loop_
_entity_poly.entity_id
_entity_poly.type
_entity_poly.pdbx_seq_one_letter_code
_entity_poly.pdbx_strand_id
1 'polypeptide(L)'
;MANAYDAVVIGGGHNGLISGAFFAKAGARTVVLEARDKTGGAADTSAPWPEHPDFRVTTYSYVMSLMPPTIIRELQLERHGYKVTPFGPYYQAFPDGRSIKVYADDANKNFESISQFSKKDAETMPAWDAWLSGVADVMGPLLLHVPPKVGSMRPSDLIEQLRVVWSARGLGVRGVGDVTRLFTMSVSDLLDDWFESDEIKAMLTINGVIGTWAGPDSPGTAYVMLHHSIGDVGDGHLGSWGYQEGGMGGVSDACRRAAESLGAEIRTGARVARILVRGGRAVGVALESGEEIRAPVVVTTIHPQIAFLRLLDARELPGDFVRDIENWRTRSGVVKINLAISELPDFIADPGKELQDHHTGSVELCFSPQYAEEAFQDAHLFRKGAERPFVDGVIPTTLDKTLMPEGVHNFSMFTQWVPDDWAEEPHRDELEQYADRVIDLYDSLAPNFKASVIARQVLGPYDMEQELGLIGGNIFHGELSVDQLFHMRPAPGYADYRTPIRGLYHGSSATHAGGGVVGIPGWQAFRQAKRDRMVSRRAQ
;
A
#
# COMPACT_ATOMS: atom_id res chain seq x y z
N MET A 1 -1.76 12.33 39.50
CA MET A 1 -1.79 13.26 38.37
C MET A 1 -1.95 12.39 37.13
N ALA A 2 -3.01 12.63 36.37
CA ALA A 2 -3.30 11.83 35.18
C ALA A 2 -2.09 11.82 34.21
N ASN A 3 -1.85 10.69 33.57
CA ASN A 3 -0.81 10.51 32.56
C ASN A 3 -0.96 11.56 31.46
N ALA A 4 -0.23 12.67 31.59
CA ALA A 4 -0.28 13.77 30.62
C ALA A 4 0.86 13.59 29.62
N TYR A 5 0.52 13.47 28.34
CA TYR A 5 1.44 13.48 27.22
C TYR A 5 1.33 14.80 26.47
N ASP A 6 2.33 15.10 25.64
CA ASP A 6 2.27 16.21 24.70
C ASP A 6 1.55 15.78 23.41
N ALA A 7 1.67 14.49 23.05
CA ALA A 7 0.99 13.89 21.90
C ALA A 7 0.54 12.46 22.19
N VAL A 8 -0.66 12.11 21.70
CA VAL A 8 -1.19 10.75 21.64
C VAL A 8 -1.40 10.39 20.16
N VAL A 9 -0.93 9.21 19.76
CA VAL A 9 -1.12 8.66 18.42
C VAL A 9 -2.01 7.42 18.54
N ILE A 10 -3.10 7.38 17.77
CA ILE A 10 -4.05 6.26 17.71
C ILE A 10 -3.72 5.40 16.50
N GLY A 11 -3.36 4.15 16.73
CA GLY A 11 -2.94 3.16 15.73
C GLY A 11 -1.43 2.98 15.71
N GLY A 12 -0.98 1.75 15.90
CA GLY A 12 0.43 1.33 15.90
C GLY A 12 0.90 0.73 14.57
N GLY A 13 0.24 1.05 13.45
CA GLY A 13 0.74 0.76 12.11
C GLY A 13 1.93 1.66 11.75
N HIS A 14 2.59 1.40 10.60
CA HIS A 14 3.77 2.17 10.16
C HIS A 14 3.58 3.69 10.21
N ASN A 15 2.41 4.21 9.81
CA ASN A 15 2.11 5.65 9.87
C ASN A 15 2.09 6.18 11.30
N GLY A 16 1.50 5.43 12.24
CA GLY A 16 1.45 5.82 13.65
C GLY A 16 2.81 5.77 14.32
N LEU A 17 3.58 4.72 14.06
CA LEU A 17 4.95 4.57 14.57
C LEU A 17 5.86 5.69 14.08
N ILE A 18 5.79 6.03 12.79
CA ILE A 18 6.54 7.15 12.20
C ILE A 18 6.11 8.48 12.81
N SER A 19 4.79 8.70 12.96
CA SER A 19 4.27 9.91 13.61
C SER A 19 4.80 10.04 15.04
N GLY A 20 4.69 8.95 15.83
CA GLY A 20 5.20 8.88 17.21
C GLY A 20 6.70 9.15 17.30
N ALA A 21 7.49 8.57 16.39
CA ALA A 21 8.93 8.78 16.31
C ALA A 21 9.28 10.26 16.06
N PHE A 22 8.60 10.93 15.14
CA PHE A 22 8.85 12.35 14.86
C PHE A 22 8.42 13.28 15.98
N PHE A 23 7.33 13.00 16.70
CA PHE A 23 6.94 13.74 17.91
C PHE A 23 7.99 13.58 19.02
N ALA A 24 8.43 12.33 19.28
CA ALA A 24 9.47 12.08 20.27
C ALA A 24 10.80 12.71 19.88
N LYS A 25 11.23 12.62 18.61
CA LYS A 25 12.41 13.33 18.07
C LYS A 25 12.35 14.84 18.27
N ALA A 26 11.15 15.42 18.26
CA ALA A 26 10.93 16.83 18.54
C ALA A 26 10.92 17.18 20.05
N GLY A 27 11.13 16.21 20.93
CA GLY A 27 11.14 16.37 22.39
C GLY A 27 9.75 16.33 23.05
N ALA A 28 8.71 15.91 22.33
CA ALA A 28 7.38 15.75 22.88
C ALA A 28 7.27 14.41 23.64
N ARG A 29 6.70 14.43 24.84
CA ARG A 29 6.30 13.20 25.54
C ARG A 29 5.16 12.56 24.77
N THR A 30 5.43 11.45 24.12
CA THR A 30 4.54 10.84 23.14
C THR A 30 4.18 9.42 23.52
N VAL A 31 2.92 9.03 23.31
CA VAL A 31 2.44 7.64 23.39
C VAL A 31 1.75 7.25 22.09
N VAL A 32 2.07 6.06 21.59
CA VAL A 32 1.37 5.38 20.49
C VAL A 32 0.51 4.28 21.09
N LEU A 33 -0.77 4.27 20.74
CA LEU A 33 -1.77 3.33 21.28
C LEU A 33 -2.19 2.38 20.15
N GLU A 34 -1.92 1.10 20.34
CA GLU A 34 -2.30 0.03 19.42
C GLU A 34 -3.37 -0.86 20.07
N ALA A 35 -4.41 -1.16 19.31
CA ALA A 35 -5.52 -2.00 19.81
C ALA A 35 -5.16 -3.48 19.92
N ARG A 36 -4.30 -3.98 19.01
CA ARG A 36 -3.81 -5.36 18.98
C ARG A 36 -2.71 -5.55 20.02
N ASP A 37 -2.33 -6.80 20.24
CA ASP A 37 -1.20 -7.18 21.13
C ASP A 37 0.17 -6.91 20.50
N LYS A 38 0.21 -6.60 19.19
CA LYS A 38 1.40 -6.26 18.41
C LYS A 38 1.20 -5.04 17.54
N THR A 39 2.27 -4.31 17.25
CA THR A 39 2.30 -3.21 16.28
C THR A 39 2.46 -3.72 14.85
N GLY A 40 2.25 -2.87 13.85
CA GLY A 40 2.53 -3.15 12.44
C GLY A 40 1.39 -2.79 11.50
N GLY A 41 0.14 -2.98 11.93
CA GLY A 41 -1.01 -2.85 11.03
C GLY A 41 -0.88 -3.84 9.88
N ALA A 42 -1.00 -3.37 8.63
CA ALA A 42 -0.85 -4.22 7.45
C ALA A 42 0.60 -4.59 7.11
N ALA A 43 1.59 -3.87 7.64
CA ALA A 43 3.01 -4.24 7.53
C ALA A 43 3.37 -5.20 8.68
N ASP A 44 2.96 -6.44 8.53
CA ASP A 44 3.00 -7.49 9.55
C ASP A 44 3.66 -8.77 9.05
N THR A 45 4.37 -9.45 9.94
CA THR A 45 4.90 -10.80 9.73
C THR A 45 4.39 -11.69 10.86
N SER A 46 3.84 -12.85 10.51
CA SER A 46 3.29 -13.81 11.48
C SER A 46 3.68 -15.24 11.14
N ALA A 47 3.44 -16.16 12.08
CA ALA A 47 3.48 -17.60 11.87
C ALA A 47 2.02 -18.12 11.94
N PRO A 48 1.31 -18.21 10.79
CA PRO A 48 -0.12 -18.47 10.80
C PRO A 48 -0.48 -19.95 11.03
N TRP A 49 0.49 -20.85 10.98
CA TRP A 49 0.28 -22.30 11.08
C TRP A 49 0.82 -22.82 12.42
N PRO A 50 -0.05 -23.18 13.37
CA PRO A 50 0.37 -23.66 14.69
C PRO A 50 1.25 -24.92 14.64
N GLU A 51 1.06 -25.78 13.64
CA GLU A 51 1.84 -26.97 13.37
C GLU A 51 3.24 -26.67 12.81
N HIS A 52 3.45 -25.44 12.30
CA HIS A 52 4.73 -24.96 11.76
C HIS A 52 5.08 -23.58 12.36
N PRO A 53 5.43 -23.51 13.64
CA PRO A 53 5.62 -22.21 14.33
C PRO A 53 6.85 -21.43 13.86
N ASP A 54 7.75 -22.07 13.14
CA ASP A 54 8.93 -21.50 12.48
C ASP A 54 8.68 -21.04 11.03
N PHE A 55 7.49 -21.30 10.47
CA PHE A 55 7.09 -20.80 9.17
C PHE A 55 6.51 -19.40 9.33
N ARG A 56 7.26 -18.39 8.90
CA ARG A 56 6.86 -17.00 8.98
C ARG A 56 6.52 -16.45 7.60
N VAL A 57 5.44 -15.70 7.51
CA VAL A 57 4.99 -15.07 6.26
C VAL A 57 4.72 -13.60 6.48
N THR A 58 4.88 -12.83 5.43
CA THR A 58 4.37 -11.47 5.38
C THR A 58 2.85 -11.53 5.17
N THR A 59 2.10 -11.14 6.22
CA THR A 59 0.69 -11.54 6.36
C THR A 59 -0.22 -10.85 5.34
N TYR A 60 -0.08 -9.51 5.17
CA TYR A 60 -0.97 -8.68 4.34
C TYR A 60 -0.23 -7.97 3.22
N SER A 61 0.55 -6.93 3.52
CA SER A 61 1.45 -6.33 2.54
C SER A 61 2.62 -7.27 2.26
N TYR A 62 3.21 -7.23 1.07
CA TYR A 62 4.15 -8.28 0.65
C TYR A 62 5.50 -7.77 0.13
N VAL A 63 5.56 -6.54 -0.38
CA VAL A 63 6.76 -5.92 -0.94
C VAL A 63 6.90 -4.47 -0.48
N MET A 64 8.10 -3.92 -0.56
CA MET A 64 8.45 -2.57 -0.16
C MET A 64 9.00 -1.77 -1.33
N SER A 65 8.52 -0.51 -1.48
CA SER A 65 9.01 0.43 -2.49
C SER A 65 8.86 1.89 -2.04
N LEU A 66 7.68 2.26 -1.58
CA LEU A 66 7.18 3.64 -1.58
C LEU A 66 7.57 4.51 -0.38
N MET A 67 8.39 4.02 0.57
CA MET A 67 8.81 4.83 1.73
C MET A 67 9.93 5.81 1.34
N PRO A 68 9.70 7.14 1.47
CA PRO A 68 10.67 8.11 1.01
C PRO A 68 12.02 8.03 1.74
N PRO A 69 13.15 8.15 1.03
CA PRO A 69 14.48 8.17 1.63
C PRO A 69 14.64 9.23 2.74
N THR A 70 13.87 10.31 2.69
CA THR A 70 13.85 11.35 3.73
C THR A 70 13.39 10.80 5.08
N ILE A 71 12.32 9.98 5.12
CA ILE A 71 11.82 9.37 6.35
C ILE A 71 12.84 8.36 6.86
N ILE A 72 13.36 7.50 5.98
CA ILE A 72 14.38 6.48 6.31
C ILE A 72 15.60 7.13 6.98
N ARG A 73 16.17 8.16 6.35
CA ARG A 73 17.34 8.88 6.88
C ARG A 73 17.04 9.65 8.15
N GLU A 74 15.93 10.39 8.22
CA GLU A 74 15.62 11.22 9.38
C GLU A 74 15.37 10.39 10.64
N LEU A 75 14.78 9.22 10.52
CA LEU A 75 14.56 8.29 11.62
C LEU A 75 15.68 7.25 11.76
N GLN A 76 16.69 7.26 10.88
CA GLN A 76 17.79 6.30 10.85
C GLN A 76 17.31 4.86 10.85
N LEU A 77 16.26 4.55 10.08
CA LEU A 77 15.56 3.26 10.11
C LEU A 77 16.49 2.07 9.82
N GLU A 78 17.52 2.26 8.99
CA GLU A 78 18.54 1.23 8.71
C GLU A 78 19.27 0.76 9.99
N ARG A 79 19.56 1.68 10.92
CA ARG A 79 20.15 1.34 12.23
C ARG A 79 19.20 0.53 13.12
N HIS A 80 17.94 0.58 12.79
CA HIS A 80 16.87 -0.11 13.49
C HIS A 80 16.39 -1.38 12.76
N GLY A 81 17.11 -1.80 11.69
CA GLY A 81 16.84 -3.04 10.96
C GLY A 81 15.95 -2.89 9.72
N TYR A 82 15.75 -1.65 9.23
CA TYR A 82 15.19 -1.45 7.89
C TYR A 82 16.25 -1.86 6.87
N LYS A 83 15.99 -2.92 6.12
CA LYS A 83 16.92 -3.46 5.13
C LYS A 83 16.12 -4.08 3.99
N VAL A 84 15.99 -3.36 2.90
CA VAL A 84 15.27 -3.82 1.71
C VAL A 84 16.29 -4.28 0.68
N THR A 85 16.09 -5.48 0.15
CA THR A 85 16.87 -6.02 -0.97
C THR A 85 16.01 -5.92 -2.22
N PRO A 86 16.46 -5.22 -3.28
CA PRO A 86 15.76 -5.21 -4.56
C PRO A 86 15.53 -6.63 -5.04
N PHE A 87 14.36 -6.91 -5.58
CA PHE A 87 14.07 -8.21 -6.14
C PHE A 87 14.51 -8.31 -7.61
N GLY A 88 14.44 -9.53 -8.19
CA GLY A 88 14.84 -9.83 -9.56
C GLY A 88 13.82 -9.35 -10.60
N PRO A 89 13.80 -9.96 -11.78
CA PRO A 89 12.94 -9.52 -12.87
C PRO A 89 11.45 -9.73 -12.57
N TYR A 90 10.61 -8.93 -13.20
CA TYR A 90 9.22 -9.30 -13.43
C TYR A 90 9.18 -10.50 -14.36
N TYR A 91 8.42 -11.52 -13.98
CA TYR A 91 8.30 -12.76 -14.72
C TYR A 91 6.86 -13.15 -14.93
N GLN A 92 6.54 -13.50 -16.15
CA GLN A 92 5.25 -14.09 -16.51
C GLN A 92 5.43 -15.21 -17.51
N ALA A 93 4.99 -16.42 -17.13
CA ALA A 93 4.89 -17.56 -18.02
C ALA A 93 3.53 -17.57 -18.73
N PHE A 94 3.49 -18.05 -19.98
CA PHE A 94 2.28 -18.18 -20.77
C PHE A 94 1.95 -19.64 -21.07
N PRO A 95 0.66 -19.97 -21.31
CA PRO A 95 0.24 -21.33 -21.60
C PRO A 95 0.84 -21.95 -22.90
N ASP A 96 1.36 -21.11 -23.78
CA ASP A 96 2.02 -21.55 -25.02
C ASP A 96 3.51 -21.95 -24.84
N GLY A 97 4.01 -21.88 -23.59
CA GLY A 97 5.37 -22.24 -23.23
C GLY A 97 6.40 -21.13 -23.42
N ARG A 98 5.97 -19.90 -23.73
CA ARG A 98 6.83 -18.71 -23.73
C ARG A 98 6.78 -18.01 -22.37
N SER A 99 7.74 -17.14 -22.13
CA SER A 99 7.75 -16.28 -20.93
C SER A 99 8.24 -14.87 -21.27
N ILE A 100 7.84 -13.90 -20.42
CA ILE A 100 8.42 -12.56 -20.41
C ILE A 100 9.24 -12.42 -19.13
N LYS A 101 10.45 -11.86 -19.27
CA LYS A 101 11.30 -11.41 -18.16
C LYS A 101 11.66 -9.95 -18.41
N VAL A 102 11.39 -9.08 -17.41
CA VAL A 102 11.78 -7.67 -17.49
C VAL A 102 12.67 -7.32 -16.31
N TYR A 103 13.91 -6.98 -16.61
CA TYR A 103 14.97 -6.61 -15.66
C TYR A 103 15.03 -5.10 -15.52
N ALA A 104 15.34 -4.61 -14.33
CA ALA A 104 15.48 -3.18 -14.08
C ALA A 104 16.68 -2.56 -14.83
N ASP A 105 17.74 -3.31 -15.05
CA ASP A 105 19.05 -2.83 -15.51
C ASP A 105 19.61 -3.54 -16.75
N ASP A 106 18.84 -4.39 -17.44
CA ASP A 106 19.30 -5.13 -18.63
C ASP A 106 18.39 -4.95 -19.84
N ALA A 107 18.56 -3.83 -20.53
CA ALA A 107 17.77 -3.50 -21.72
C ALA A 107 17.92 -4.52 -22.86
N ASN A 108 19.07 -5.22 -22.97
CA ASN A 108 19.27 -6.22 -24.01
C ASN A 108 18.43 -7.47 -23.74
N LYS A 109 18.45 -7.96 -22.49
CA LYS A 109 17.59 -9.09 -22.10
C LYS A 109 16.12 -8.74 -22.22
N ASN A 110 15.73 -7.52 -21.86
CA ASN A 110 14.35 -7.04 -22.01
C ASN A 110 13.95 -7.07 -23.49
N PHE A 111 14.80 -6.55 -24.38
CA PHE A 111 14.55 -6.57 -25.82
C PHE A 111 14.40 -7.99 -26.36
N GLU A 112 15.30 -8.91 -25.98
CA GLU A 112 15.23 -10.33 -26.39
C GLU A 112 13.95 -10.99 -25.88
N SER A 113 13.61 -10.79 -24.62
CA SER A 113 12.44 -11.36 -23.98
C SER A 113 11.14 -10.87 -24.62
N ILE A 114 10.97 -9.56 -24.80
CA ILE A 114 9.78 -8.95 -25.38
C ILE A 114 9.66 -9.26 -26.88
N SER A 115 10.78 -9.33 -27.62
CA SER A 115 10.79 -9.62 -29.07
C SER A 115 10.22 -10.99 -29.42
N GLN A 116 10.11 -11.93 -28.46
CA GLN A 116 9.44 -13.21 -28.66
C GLN A 116 7.94 -13.05 -28.96
N PHE A 117 7.36 -11.94 -28.54
CA PHE A 117 5.93 -11.61 -28.70
C PHE A 117 5.73 -10.53 -29.76
N SER A 118 6.42 -9.40 -29.65
CA SER A 118 6.41 -8.31 -30.62
C SER A 118 7.75 -7.59 -30.65
N LYS A 119 8.38 -7.58 -31.82
CA LYS A 119 9.60 -6.79 -32.05
C LYS A 119 9.32 -5.28 -31.93
N LYS A 120 8.15 -4.84 -32.39
CA LYS A 120 7.73 -3.43 -32.31
C LYS A 120 7.59 -3.00 -30.86
N ASP A 121 6.99 -3.83 -30.01
CA ASP A 121 6.84 -3.53 -28.59
C ASP A 121 8.20 -3.52 -27.88
N ALA A 122 9.12 -4.43 -28.24
CA ALA A 122 10.49 -4.41 -27.75
C ALA A 122 11.24 -3.12 -28.12
N GLU A 123 11.02 -2.60 -29.34
CA GLU A 123 11.56 -1.30 -29.79
C GLU A 123 10.87 -0.11 -29.10
N THR A 124 9.63 -0.26 -28.64
CA THR A 124 8.83 0.78 -27.99
C THR A 124 9.12 0.89 -26.49
N MET A 125 9.43 -0.22 -25.81
CA MET A 125 9.58 -0.30 -24.35
C MET A 125 10.53 0.77 -23.77
N PRO A 126 11.71 1.06 -24.33
CA PRO A 126 12.58 2.11 -23.80
C PRO A 126 11.95 3.52 -23.83
N ALA A 127 11.10 3.80 -24.81
CA ALA A 127 10.40 5.08 -24.90
C ALA A 127 9.25 5.15 -23.88
N TRP A 128 8.56 4.04 -23.64
CA TRP A 128 7.58 3.88 -22.57
C TRP A 128 8.19 4.12 -21.20
N ASP A 129 9.31 3.45 -20.88
CA ASP A 129 10.00 3.57 -19.60
C ASP A 129 10.47 5.01 -19.35
N ALA A 130 11.02 5.65 -20.37
CA ALA A 130 11.45 7.05 -20.29
C ALA A 130 10.28 8.01 -20.09
N TRP A 131 9.15 7.76 -20.74
CA TRP A 131 7.93 8.57 -20.57
C TRP A 131 7.33 8.41 -19.17
N LEU A 132 7.15 7.16 -18.70
CA LEU A 132 6.57 6.88 -17.39
C LEU A 132 7.45 7.41 -16.25
N SER A 133 8.77 7.18 -16.34
CA SER A 133 9.75 7.74 -15.39
C SER A 133 9.74 9.26 -15.38
N GLY A 134 9.67 9.90 -16.56
CA GLY A 134 9.59 11.36 -16.66
C GLY A 134 8.34 11.95 -15.99
N VAL A 135 7.20 11.26 -16.05
CA VAL A 135 5.99 11.67 -15.32
C VAL A 135 6.14 11.37 -13.83
N ALA A 136 6.68 10.21 -13.46
CA ALA A 136 6.92 9.82 -12.07
C ALA A 136 7.86 10.79 -11.35
N ASP A 137 8.91 11.29 -12.01
CA ASP A 137 9.85 12.30 -11.49
C ASP A 137 9.17 13.63 -11.10
N VAL A 138 8.11 13.99 -11.80
CA VAL A 138 7.32 15.19 -11.48
C VAL A 138 6.28 14.91 -10.40
N MET A 139 5.62 13.75 -10.49
CA MET A 139 4.51 13.39 -9.59
C MET A 139 5.01 12.90 -8.22
N GLY A 140 6.14 12.20 -8.17
CA GLY A 140 6.71 11.68 -6.92
C GLY A 140 6.93 12.76 -5.85
N PRO A 141 7.59 13.89 -6.15
CA PRO A 141 7.71 15.01 -5.21
C PRO A 141 6.36 15.56 -4.73
N LEU A 142 5.31 15.52 -5.56
CA LEU A 142 3.98 16.01 -5.18
C LEU A 142 3.33 15.16 -4.08
N LEU A 143 3.68 13.88 -3.98
CA LEU A 143 3.24 13.02 -2.86
C LEU A 143 3.78 13.53 -1.50
N LEU A 144 4.96 14.16 -1.49
CA LEU A 144 5.56 14.75 -0.29
C LEU A 144 4.99 16.13 0.06
N HIS A 145 4.24 16.76 -0.85
CA HIS A 145 3.62 18.05 -0.62
C HIS A 145 2.24 17.90 0.03
N VAL A 146 1.91 18.86 0.87
CA VAL A 146 0.55 18.97 1.40
C VAL A 146 -0.35 19.49 0.28
N PRO A 147 -1.46 18.80 -0.05
CA PRO A 147 -2.37 19.29 -1.07
C PRO A 147 -2.87 20.69 -0.73
N PRO A 148 -2.88 21.61 -1.69
CA PRO A 148 -3.39 22.95 -1.45
C PRO A 148 -4.91 22.90 -1.22
N LYS A 149 -5.43 23.81 -0.41
CA LYS A 149 -6.86 24.03 -0.29
C LYS A 149 -7.36 24.78 -1.53
N VAL A 150 -7.75 24.03 -2.54
CA VAL A 150 -8.24 24.56 -3.81
C VAL A 150 -9.46 25.43 -3.56
N GLY A 151 -9.51 26.64 -4.15
CA GLY A 151 -10.58 27.62 -3.94
C GLY A 151 -10.43 28.49 -2.70
N SER A 152 -9.46 28.24 -1.83
CA SER A 152 -9.14 29.14 -0.70
C SER A 152 -8.36 30.36 -1.19
N MET A 153 -8.80 31.55 -0.75
CA MET A 153 -8.13 32.84 -1.03
C MET A 153 -7.23 33.30 0.10
N ARG A 154 -6.96 32.45 1.10
CA ARG A 154 -6.01 32.78 2.18
C ARG A 154 -4.59 32.85 1.63
N PRO A 155 -3.76 33.85 2.01
CA PRO A 155 -2.40 33.99 1.47
C PRO A 155 -1.53 32.74 1.60
N SER A 156 -1.64 32.00 2.72
CA SER A 156 -0.92 30.74 2.92
C SER A 156 -1.31 29.67 1.90
N ASP A 157 -2.59 29.56 1.60
CA ASP A 157 -3.11 28.54 0.71
C ASP A 157 -2.83 28.90 -0.76
N LEU A 158 -2.85 30.20 -1.10
CA LEU A 158 -2.44 30.68 -2.41
C LEU A 158 -0.97 30.39 -2.69
N ILE A 159 -0.08 30.54 -1.69
CA ILE A 159 1.34 30.17 -1.83
C ILE A 159 1.50 28.68 -2.12
N GLU A 160 0.76 27.82 -1.44
CA GLU A 160 0.83 26.38 -1.69
C GLU A 160 0.24 26.01 -3.07
N GLN A 161 -0.85 26.65 -3.50
CA GLN A 161 -1.39 26.51 -4.87
C GLN A 161 -0.35 26.91 -5.93
N LEU A 162 0.33 28.04 -5.74
CA LEU A 162 1.40 28.50 -6.63
C LEU A 162 2.60 27.56 -6.65
N ARG A 163 2.96 26.93 -5.51
CA ARG A 163 4.03 25.93 -5.45
C ARG A 163 3.72 24.70 -6.30
N VAL A 164 2.50 24.20 -6.26
CA VAL A 164 2.08 23.06 -7.11
C VAL A 164 2.19 23.44 -8.59
N VAL A 165 1.67 24.61 -8.98
CA VAL A 165 1.82 25.12 -10.36
C VAL A 165 3.29 25.27 -10.75
N TRP A 166 4.12 25.77 -9.83
CA TRP A 166 5.56 25.95 -10.07
C TRP A 166 6.29 24.62 -10.21
N SER A 167 5.95 23.58 -9.42
CA SER A 167 6.55 22.24 -9.56
C SER A 167 6.18 21.58 -10.89
N ALA A 168 4.97 21.85 -11.40
CA ALA A 168 4.51 21.33 -12.69
C ALA A 168 5.02 22.11 -13.93
N ARG A 169 5.73 23.26 -13.74
CA ARG A 169 6.18 24.12 -14.86
C ARG A 169 7.10 23.43 -15.88
N GLY A 170 7.82 22.38 -15.43
CA GLY A 170 8.72 21.60 -16.28
C GLY A 170 7.99 20.67 -17.26
N LEU A 171 6.71 20.39 -17.05
CA LEU A 171 5.92 19.47 -17.87
C LEU A 171 5.66 20.01 -19.28
N GLY A 172 5.58 21.34 -19.45
CA GLY A 172 5.11 21.92 -20.70
C GLY A 172 3.68 21.50 -21.07
N VAL A 173 3.24 21.86 -22.26
CA VAL A 173 1.85 21.54 -22.71
C VAL A 173 1.63 20.03 -22.84
N ARG A 174 2.62 19.33 -23.38
CA ARG A 174 2.52 17.86 -23.56
C ARG A 174 2.46 17.13 -22.23
N GLY A 175 3.35 17.43 -21.30
CA GLY A 175 3.36 16.77 -20.00
C GLY A 175 2.11 17.05 -19.16
N VAL A 176 1.49 18.23 -19.28
CA VAL A 176 0.17 18.49 -18.68
C VAL A 176 -0.90 17.60 -19.33
N GLY A 177 -0.82 17.40 -20.66
CA GLY A 177 -1.68 16.45 -21.36
C GLY A 177 -1.50 15.02 -20.87
N ASP A 178 -0.24 14.59 -20.69
CA ASP A 178 0.09 13.23 -20.23
C ASP A 178 -0.38 12.98 -18.78
N VAL A 179 -0.20 13.94 -17.88
CA VAL A 179 -0.78 13.89 -16.54
C VAL A 179 -2.31 13.80 -16.59
N THR A 180 -2.96 14.59 -17.46
CA THR A 180 -4.42 14.52 -17.61
C THR A 180 -4.87 13.14 -18.09
N ARG A 181 -4.17 12.55 -19.07
CA ARG A 181 -4.45 11.19 -19.55
C ARG A 181 -4.31 10.16 -18.42
N LEU A 182 -3.20 10.18 -17.67
CA LEU A 182 -2.99 9.29 -16.53
C LEU A 182 -4.10 9.37 -15.49
N PHE A 183 -4.69 10.54 -15.27
CA PHE A 183 -5.81 10.68 -14.33
C PHE A 183 -7.16 10.23 -14.88
N THR A 184 -7.35 10.22 -16.19
CA THR A 184 -8.68 10.04 -16.79
C THR A 184 -8.82 8.78 -17.65
N MET A 185 -7.73 8.29 -18.23
CA MET A 185 -7.76 7.09 -19.07
C MET A 185 -7.85 5.81 -18.24
N SER A 186 -8.38 4.78 -18.86
CA SER A 186 -8.21 3.41 -18.40
C SER A 186 -6.76 2.95 -18.66
N VAL A 187 -6.30 1.95 -17.92
CA VAL A 187 -4.99 1.35 -18.20
C VAL A 187 -4.98 0.61 -19.53
N SER A 188 -6.11 0.00 -19.92
CA SER A 188 -6.26 -0.64 -21.24
C SER A 188 -6.05 0.36 -22.38
N ASP A 189 -6.80 1.48 -22.39
CA ASP A 189 -6.66 2.52 -23.43
C ASP A 189 -5.25 3.10 -23.47
N LEU A 190 -4.65 3.33 -22.30
CA LEU A 190 -3.29 3.83 -22.23
C LEU A 190 -2.28 2.85 -22.86
N LEU A 191 -2.39 1.56 -22.55
CA LEU A 191 -1.47 0.55 -23.07
C LEU A 191 -1.71 0.27 -24.56
N ASP A 192 -2.94 0.39 -25.06
CA ASP A 192 -3.26 0.28 -26.48
C ASP A 192 -2.65 1.40 -27.33
N ASP A 193 -2.46 2.60 -26.75
CA ASP A 193 -1.74 3.70 -27.40
C ASP A 193 -0.24 3.40 -27.62
N TRP A 194 0.36 2.46 -26.86
CA TRP A 194 1.79 2.17 -26.88
C TRP A 194 2.16 0.83 -27.47
N PHE A 195 1.40 -0.23 -27.17
CA PHE A 195 1.77 -1.62 -27.45
C PHE A 195 0.72 -2.34 -28.28
N GLU A 196 1.17 -3.33 -29.07
CA GLU A 196 0.28 -4.13 -29.91
C GLU A 196 0.04 -5.54 -29.34
N SER A 197 0.99 -6.13 -28.57
CA SER A 197 0.84 -7.48 -28.04
C SER A 197 0.10 -7.51 -26.72
N ASP A 198 -0.85 -8.43 -26.58
CA ASP A 198 -1.64 -8.59 -25.38
C ASP A 198 -0.78 -9.07 -24.20
N GLU A 199 0.26 -9.84 -24.47
CA GLU A 199 1.16 -10.37 -23.46
C GLU A 199 1.96 -9.25 -22.74
N ILE A 200 2.45 -8.27 -23.51
CA ILE A 200 3.17 -7.11 -22.93
C ILE A 200 2.19 -6.22 -22.17
N LYS A 201 1.02 -5.97 -22.74
CA LYS A 201 -0.03 -5.20 -22.07
C LYS A 201 -0.51 -5.90 -20.80
N ALA A 202 -0.61 -7.23 -20.78
CA ALA A 202 -1.03 -8.00 -19.61
C ALA A 202 -0.12 -7.78 -18.40
N MET A 203 1.19 -7.91 -18.59
CA MET A 203 2.19 -7.69 -17.56
C MET A 203 2.10 -6.25 -16.97
N LEU A 204 1.95 -5.25 -17.83
CA LEU A 204 1.85 -3.86 -17.41
C LEU A 204 0.49 -3.54 -16.75
N THR A 205 -0.59 -4.22 -17.14
CA THR A 205 -1.96 -4.02 -16.63
C THR A 205 -2.04 -4.22 -15.13
N ILE A 206 -1.32 -5.19 -14.56
CA ILE A 206 -1.34 -5.51 -13.12
C ILE A 206 -1.06 -4.26 -12.29
N ASN A 207 -0.06 -3.46 -12.67
CA ASN A 207 0.27 -2.22 -11.95
C ASN A 207 -0.85 -1.17 -11.97
N GLY A 208 -1.77 -1.25 -12.93
CA GLY A 208 -2.93 -0.34 -13.04
C GLY A 208 -4.15 -0.77 -12.23
N VAL A 209 -4.18 -2.02 -11.74
CA VAL A 209 -5.37 -2.55 -11.07
C VAL A 209 -5.13 -3.08 -9.66
N ILE A 210 -3.87 -3.26 -9.23
CA ILE A 210 -3.53 -3.71 -7.87
C ILE A 210 -4.25 -2.87 -6.80
N GLY A 211 -5.00 -3.54 -5.95
CA GLY A 211 -5.68 -2.94 -4.80
C GLY A 211 -6.90 -2.08 -5.13
N THR A 212 -7.32 -2.02 -6.41
CA THR A 212 -8.47 -1.22 -6.82
C THR A 212 -9.74 -2.05 -6.97
N TRP A 213 -10.89 -1.40 -6.76
CA TRP A 213 -12.20 -1.92 -7.16
C TRP A 213 -12.55 -1.38 -8.54
N ALA A 214 -11.73 -1.70 -9.53
CA ALA A 214 -11.87 -1.28 -10.92
C ALA A 214 -11.14 -2.26 -11.83
N GLY A 215 -11.75 -2.61 -12.95
CA GLY A 215 -11.10 -3.42 -14.01
C GLY A 215 -10.20 -2.55 -14.90
N PRO A 216 -9.39 -3.16 -15.75
CA PRO A 216 -8.46 -2.46 -16.65
C PRO A 216 -9.13 -1.42 -17.56
N ASP A 217 -10.37 -1.65 -17.95
CA ASP A 217 -11.14 -0.74 -18.83
C ASP A 217 -11.78 0.43 -18.06
N SER A 218 -11.67 0.44 -16.73
CA SER A 218 -12.25 1.48 -15.91
C SER A 218 -11.43 2.78 -15.98
N PRO A 219 -12.08 3.97 -16.20
CA PRO A 219 -11.38 5.24 -16.19
C PRO A 219 -10.64 5.53 -14.89
N GLY A 220 -9.42 6.09 -14.98
CA GLY A 220 -8.58 6.44 -13.85
C GLY A 220 -7.61 5.33 -13.39
N THR A 221 -7.69 4.12 -13.94
CA THR A 221 -6.76 3.03 -13.60
C THR A 221 -5.33 3.29 -14.08
N ALA A 222 -5.14 4.12 -15.11
CA ALA A 222 -3.81 4.57 -15.51
C ALA A 222 -3.08 5.37 -14.41
N TYR A 223 -3.80 6.08 -13.52
CA TYR A 223 -3.20 6.71 -12.34
C TYR A 223 -2.65 5.70 -11.34
N VAL A 224 -3.33 4.57 -11.17
CA VAL A 224 -2.87 3.51 -10.25
C VAL A 224 -1.53 2.94 -10.71
N MET A 225 -1.34 2.75 -12.03
CA MET A 225 -0.05 2.37 -12.61
C MET A 225 1.05 3.38 -12.26
N LEU A 226 0.78 4.67 -12.44
CA LEU A 226 1.73 5.72 -12.05
C LEU A 226 2.07 5.65 -10.55
N HIS A 227 1.07 5.45 -9.69
CA HIS A 227 1.28 5.34 -8.23
C HIS A 227 2.25 4.21 -7.87
N HIS A 228 2.17 3.07 -8.54
CA HIS A 228 3.08 1.94 -8.32
C HIS A 228 4.47 2.13 -8.97
N SER A 229 4.61 3.09 -9.89
CA SER A 229 5.86 3.37 -10.60
C SER A 229 6.72 4.49 -9.97
N ILE A 230 6.28 5.08 -8.84
CA ILE A 230 6.98 6.22 -8.20
C ILE A 230 8.04 5.76 -7.19
N GLY A 231 7.96 4.53 -6.69
CA GLY A 231 8.83 4.03 -5.62
C GLY A 231 10.28 3.83 -6.04
N ASP A 232 11.17 3.82 -5.04
CA ASP A 232 12.59 3.53 -5.20
C ASP A 232 13.09 2.84 -3.92
N VAL A 233 13.67 1.66 -4.05
CA VAL A 233 14.24 0.92 -2.91
C VAL A 233 15.70 1.27 -2.64
N GLY A 234 16.23 2.30 -3.29
CA GLY A 234 17.62 2.77 -3.12
C GLY A 234 18.58 2.20 -4.15
N ASP A 235 18.10 1.53 -5.18
CA ASP A 235 18.86 1.03 -6.32
C ASP A 235 18.99 2.05 -7.46
N GLY A 236 18.28 3.19 -7.36
CA GLY A 236 18.30 4.26 -8.35
C GLY A 236 17.34 4.06 -9.52
N HIS A 237 16.47 3.06 -9.46
CA HIS A 237 15.45 2.78 -10.46
C HIS A 237 14.06 3.11 -9.92
N LEU A 238 13.35 4.04 -10.57
CA LEU A 238 11.95 4.34 -10.24
C LEU A 238 11.07 3.12 -10.58
N GLY A 239 10.11 2.83 -9.70
CA GLY A 239 9.24 1.67 -9.82
C GLY A 239 9.89 0.37 -9.35
N SER A 240 11.08 0.41 -8.76
CA SER A 240 11.71 -0.78 -8.19
C SER A 240 11.05 -1.17 -6.86
N TRP A 241 11.00 -2.49 -6.62
CA TRP A 241 10.43 -3.11 -5.43
C TRP A 241 11.44 -4.05 -4.79
N GLY A 242 11.23 -4.39 -3.53
CA GLY A 242 12.15 -5.27 -2.82
C GLY A 242 11.56 -5.95 -1.60
N TYR A 243 12.33 -6.87 -1.04
CA TYR A 243 11.98 -7.60 0.17
C TYR A 243 12.68 -7.01 1.37
N GLN A 244 11.90 -6.68 2.39
CA GLN A 244 12.43 -6.31 3.71
C GLN A 244 12.87 -7.58 4.45
N GLU A 245 14.05 -7.58 5.03
CA GLU A 245 14.53 -8.65 5.91
C GLU A 245 13.60 -8.82 7.12
N GLY A 246 13.14 -10.04 7.38
CA GLY A 246 12.10 -10.34 8.37
C GLY A 246 10.68 -10.12 7.87
N GLY A 247 10.48 -9.99 6.55
CA GLY A 247 9.19 -9.68 5.91
C GLY A 247 8.74 -8.25 6.19
N MET A 248 7.52 -7.90 5.81
CA MET A 248 7.01 -6.54 6.00
C MET A 248 6.85 -6.12 7.46
N GLY A 249 6.72 -7.08 8.39
CA GLY A 249 6.82 -6.81 9.82
C GLY A 249 8.17 -6.19 10.23
N GLY A 250 9.26 -6.51 9.52
CA GLY A 250 10.56 -5.88 9.73
C GLY A 250 10.56 -4.37 9.51
N VAL A 251 9.75 -3.85 8.57
CA VAL A 251 9.55 -2.40 8.38
C VAL A 251 8.93 -1.76 9.62
N SER A 252 7.84 -2.35 10.11
CA SER A 252 7.13 -1.85 11.30
C SER A 252 7.99 -1.97 12.55
N ASP A 253 8.74 -3.03 12.69
CA ASP A 253 9.68 -3.23 13.79
C ASP A 253 10.81 -2.21 13.77
N ALA A 254 11.34 -1.87 12.60
CA ALA A 254 12.32 -0.80 12.47
C ALA A 254 11.74 0.56 12.89
N CYS A 255 10.52 0.87 12.45
CA CYS A 255 9.80 2.09 12.85
C CYS A 255 9.53 2.12 14.37
N ARG A 256 9.12 0.99 14.97
CA ARG A 256 8.89 0.86 16.41
C ARG A 256 10.18 1.09 17.21
N ARG A 257 11.26 0.38 16.86
CA ARG A 257 12.58 0.54 17.51
C ARG A 257 13.10 1.98 17.40
N ALA A 258 12.91 2.61 16.23
CA ALA A 258 13.27 4.03 16.06
C ALA A 258 12.44 4.92 16.99
N ALA A 259 11.13 4.74 17.09
CA ALA A 259 10.25 5.52 17.94
C ALA A 259 10.62 5.36 19.43
N GLU A 260 10.83 4.12 19.89
CA GLU A 260 11.26 3.80 21.26
C GLU A 260 12.62 4.43 21.59
N SER A 261 13.60 4.33 20.67
CA SER A 261 14.94 4.93 20.85
C SER A 261 14.92 6.44 20.98
N LEU A 262 13.91 7.09 20.41
CA LEU A 262 13.66 8.53 20.50
C LEU A 262 12.80 8.91 21.72
N GLY A 263 12.36 7.94 22.51
CA GLY A 263 11.60 8.13 23.75
C GLY A 263 10.08 8.12 23.61
N ALA A 264 9.53 7.63 22.49
CA ALA A 264 8.11 7.35 22.38
C ALA A 264 7.72 6.12 23.24
N GLU A 265 6.64 6.21 23.98
CA GLU A 265 6.01 5.08 24.63
C GLU A 265 5.08 4.38 23.63
N ILE A 266 5.14 3.04 23.55
CA ILE A 266 4.26 2.26 22.70
C ILE A 266 3.48 1.29 23.58
N ARG A 267 2.15 1.37 23.51
CA ARG A 267 1.23 0.51 24.26
C ARG A 267 0.40 -0.32 23.31
N THR A 268 0.57 -1.62 23.37
CA THR A 268 -0.30 -2.61 22.71
C THR A 268 -1.45 -3.01 23.63
N GLY A 269 -2.49 -3.65 23.08
CA GLY A 269 -3.71 -3.97 23.84
C GLY A 269 -4.44 -2.73 24.38
N ALA A 270 -4.18 -1.56 23.82
CA ALA A 270 -4.65 -0.26 24.28
C ALA A 270 -5.69 0.34 23.32
N ARG A 271 -6.81 -0.37 23.12
CA ARG A 271 -7.87 0.05 22.20
C ARG A 271 -8.51 1.35 22.68
N VAL A 272 -8.47 2.37 21.82
CA VAL A 272 -9.14 3.65 22.05
C VAL A 272 -10.64 3.49 21.79
N ALA A 273 -11.46 3.86 22.78
CA ALA A 273 -12.92 3.86 22.68
C ALA A 273 -13.47 5.22 22.24
N ARG A 274 -12.78 6.32 22.60
CA ARG A 274 -13.26 7.67 22.30
C ARG A 274 -12.13 8.69 22.26
N ILE A 275 -12.23 9.65 21.33
CA ILE A 275 -11.45 10.88 21.33
C ILE A 275 -12.18 11.93 22.19
N LEU A 276 -11.47 12.51 23.16
CA LEU A 276 -12.05 13.47 24.09
C LEU A 276 -11.95 14.89 23.53
N VAL A 277 -13.10 15.54 23.38
CA VAL A 277 -13.22 16.92 22.85
C VAL A 277 -13.78 17.86 23.90
N ARG A 278 -13.24 19.07 23.99
CA ARG A 278 -13.78 20.16 24.79
C ARG A 278 -13.69 21.47 24.01
N GLY A 279 -14.84 22.12 23.78
CA GLY A 279 -14.91 23.40 23.09
C GLY A 279 -14.26 23.35 21.70
N GLY A 280 -14.56 22.32 20.90
CA GLY A 280 -14.01 22.12 19.56
C GLY A 280 -12.52 21.79 19.52
N ARG A 281 -11.96 21.29 20.64
CA ARG A 281 -10.54 20.96 20.77
C ARG A 281 -10.35 19.55 21.34
N ALA A 282 -9.44 18.78 20.73
CA ALA A 282 -9.01 17.51 21.30
C ALA A 282 -8.23 17.76 22.61
N VAL A 283 -8.51 16.94 23.62
CA VAL A 283 -7.88 17.03 24.94
C VAL A 283 -7.33 15.69 25.43
N GLY A 284 -7.37 14.65 24.59
CA GLY A 284 -6.89 13.32 24.87
C GLY A 284 -7.80 12.23 24.31
N VAL A 285 -7.65 11.03 24.84
CA VAL A 285 -8.44 9.85 24.46
C VAL A 285 -8.92 9.10 25.71
N ALA A 286 -9.96 8.29 25.57
CA ALA A 286 -10.37 7.28 26.56
C ALA A 286 -10.20 5.89 25.93
N LEU A 287 -9.59 4.97 26.68
CA LEU A 287 -9.46 3.57 26.31
C LEU A 287 -10.73 2.78 26.65
N GLU A 288 -10.89 1.60 26.07
CA GLU A 288 -11.97 0.66 26.46
C GLU A 288 -11.86 0.21 27.92
N SER A 289 -10.65 0.21 28.49
CA SER A 289 -10.42 -0.04 29.92
C SER A 289 -10.99 1.05 30.86
N GLY A 290 -11.42 2.18 30.31
CA GLY A 290 -11.84 3.35 31.06
C GLY A 290 -10.70 4.32 31.42
N GLU A 291 -9.44 3.99 31.13
CA GLU A 291 -8.32 4.92 31.33
C GLU A 291 -8.44 6.12 30.40
N GLU A 292 -8.31 7.33 30.96
CA GLU A 292 -8.21 8.56 30.18
C GLU A 292 -6.75 9.02 30.06
N ILE A 293 -6.30 9.23 28.85
CA ILE A 293 -4.97 9.72 28.52
C ILE A 293 -5.10 11.14 27.98
N ARG A 294 -4.52 12.11 28.68
CA ARG A 294 -4.64 13.54 28.33
C ARG A 294 -3.48 14.00 27.46
N ALA A 295 -3.80 14.69 26.35
CA ALA A 295 -2.83 15.34 25.49
C ALA A 295 -3.48 16.47 24.70
N PRO A 296 -2.77 17.59 24.44
CA PRO A 296 -3.26 18.68 23.59
C PRO A 296 -3.19 18.35 22.09
N VAL A 297 -2.43 17.32 21.71
CA VAL A 297 -2.31 16.81 20.34
C VAL A 297 -2.77 15.36 20.32
N VAL A 298 -3.70 15.05 19.43
CA VAL A 298 -4.12 13.69 19.09
C VAL A 298 -3.93 13.49 17.60
N VAL A 299 -3.23 12.42 17.22
CA VAL A 299 -3.09 11.99 15.82
C VAL A 299 -3.82 10.67 15.66
N THR A 300 -4.73 10.58 14.70
CA THR A 300 -5.36 9.31 14.33
C THR A 300 -4.73 8.81 13.04
N THR A 301 -4.28 7.56 13.03
CA THR A 301 -3.69 6.90 11.86
C THR A 301 -4.50 5.67 11.42
N ILE A 302 -5.68 5.52 12.00
CA ILE A 302 -6.67 4.49 11.67
C ILE A 302 -7.63 4.97 10.57
N HIS A 303 -8.50 4.09 10.10
CA HIS A 303 -9.47 4.39 9.05
C HIS A 303 -10.38 5.59 9.40
N PRO A 304 -10.67 6.51 8.45
CA PRO A 304 -11.43 7.74 8.74
C PRO A 304 -12.84 7.48 9.28
N GLN A 305 -13.55 6.50 8.75
CA GLN A 305 -14.88 6.15 9.24
C GLN A 305 -14.84 5.64 10.70
N ILE A 306 -13.79 4.92 11.09
CA ILE A 306 -13.61 4.53 12.49
C ILE A 306 -13.28 5.78 13.32
N ALA A 307 -12.31 6.58 12.90
CA ALA A 307 -11.83 7.74 13.64
C ALA A 307 -12.93 8.79 13.86
N PHE A 308 -13.70 9.11 12.83
CA PHE A 308 -14.63 10.24 12.84
C PHE A 308 -16.09 9.85 13.10
N LEU A 309 -16.52 8.62 12.77
CA LEU A 309 -17.90 8.19 12.95
C LEU A 309 -18.10 7.29 14.17
N ARG A 310 -17.02 6.64 14.67
CA ARG A 310 -17.12 5.73 15.82
C ARG A 310 -16.44 6.28 17.09
N LEU A 311 -15.29 6.99 16.96
CA LEU A 311 -14.54 7.49 18.13
C LEU A 311 -14.87 8.94 18.50
N LEU A 312 -15.66 9.66 17.69
CA LEU A 312 -16.14 11.02 17.93
C LEU A 312 -17.66 11.07 17.96
N ASP A 313 -18.21 12.03 18.71
CA ASP A 313 -19.62 12.38 18.59
C ASP A 313 -19.81 13.19 17.29
N ALA A 314 -20.73 12.78 16.43
CA ALA A 314 -21.02 13.46 15.17
C ALA A 314 -21.40 14.95 15.37
N ARG A 315 -21.95 15.33 16.53
CA ARG A 315 -22.27 16.73 16.89
C ARG A 315 -21.03 17.64 17.02
N GLU A 316 -19.85 17.07 17.20
CA GLU A 316 -18.57 17.81 17.28
C GLU A 316 -18.01 18.14 15.89
N LEU A 317 -18.60 17.59 14.81
CA LEU A 317 -18.13 17.70 13.45
C LEU A 317 -19.11 18.48 12.56
N PRO A 318 -18.65 19.25 11.56
CA PRO A 318 -19.51 19.83 10.54
C PRO A 318 -20.27 18.77 9.75
N GLY A 319 -21.54 19.02 9.44
CA GLY A 319 -22.38 18.03 8.76
C GLY A 319 -21.95 17.68 7.34
N ASP A 320 -21.29 18.60 6.64
CA ASP A 320 -20.67 18.33 5.33
C ASP A 320 -19.49 17.38 5.45
N PHE A 321 -18.63 17.58 6.46
CA PHE A 321 -17.52 16.65 6.74
C PHE A 321 -18.02 15.25 7.10
N VAL A 322 -19.04 15.16 7.96
CA VAL A 322 -19.62 13.84 8.34
C VAL A 322 -20.12 13.12 7.10
N ARG A 323 -20.89 13.80 6.25
CA ARG A 323 -21.41 13.23 5.00
C ARG A 323 -20.29 12.79 4.06
N ASP A 324 -19.20 13.55 3.93
CA ASP A 324 -18.06 13.18 3.08
C ASP A 324 -17.38 11.91 3.59
N ILE A 325 -17.25 11.76 4.92
CA ILE A 325 -16.68 10.55 5.53
C ILE A 325 -17.64 9.35 5.44
N GLU A 326 -18.96 9.56 5.58
CA GLU A 326 -19.97 8.51 5.37
C GLU A 326 -19.96 7.97 3.94
N ASN A 327 -19.79 8.87 2.95
CA ASN A 327 -19.72 8.52 1.54
C ASN A 327 -18.33 8.10 1.06
N TRP A 328 -17.34 8.02 1.95
CA TRP A 328 -15.99 7.60 1.62
C TRP A 328 -15.98 6.12 1.18
N ARG A 329 -15.67 5.88 -0.11
CA ARG A 329 -15.71 4.55 -0.69
C ARG A 329 -14.46 3.75 -0.36
N THR A 330 -14.67 2.48 0.00
CA THR A 330 -13.63 1.56 0.49
C THR A 330 -13.79 0.15 -0.07
N ARG A 331 -14.45 0.01 -1.22
CA ARG A 331 -14.64 -1.30 -1.85
C ARG A 331 -13.29 -1.94 -2.17
N SER A 332 -13.21 -3.24 -2.04
CA SER A 332 -12.04 -4.05 -2.33
C SER A 332 -12.45 -5.45 -2.77
N GLY A 333 -11.72 -6.01 -3.71
CA GLY A 333 -11.86 -7.41 -4.12
C GLY A 333 -10.56 -8.18 -3.93
N VAL A 334 -9.73 -7.76 -2.99
CA VAL A 334 -8.39 -8.32 -2.75
C VAL A 334 -8.48 -9.61 -1.95
N VAL A 335 -7.75 -10.63 -2.41
CA VAL A 335 -7.46 -11.85 -1.65
C VAL A 335 -5.96 -11.99 -1.50
N LYS A 336 -5.50 -12.17 -0.28
CA LYS A 336 -4.10 -12.44 0.04
C LYS A 336 -3.94 -13.94 0.31
N ILE A 337 -3.06 -14.59 -0.45
CA ILE A 337 -2.74 -16.01 -0.27
C ILE A 337 -1.27 -16.15 0.10
N ASN A 338 -0.98 -16.81 1.21
CA ASN A 338 0.36 -17.17 1.63
C ASN A 338 0.47 -18.69 1.61
N LEU A 339 1.46 -19.20 0.89
CA LEU A 339 1.75 -20.64 0.85
C LEU A 339 3.13 -20.91 1.45
N ALA A 340 3.25 -22.02 2.17
CA ALA A 340 4.53 -22.69 2.40
C ALA A 340 4.67 -23.79 1.34
N ILE A 341 5.77 -23.79 0.59
CA ILE A 341 6.04 -24.75 -0.48
C ILE A 341 7.38 -25.44 -0.25
N SER A 342 7.46 -26.74 -0.58
CA SER A 342 8.66 -27.57 -0.38
C SER A 342 9.71 -27.46 -1.48
N GLU A 343 9.34 -26.90 -2.63
CA GLU A 343 10.24 -26.66 -3.76
C GLU A 343 9.76 -25.45 -4.57
N LEU A 344 10.66 -24.83 -5.33
CA LEU A 344 10.33 -23.71 -6.20
C LEU A 344 9.52 -24.18 -7.41
N PRO A 345 8.63 -23.33 -7.99
CA PRO A 345 7.90 -23.66 -9.20
C PRO A 345 8.84 -23.94 -10.38
N ASP A 346 8.73 -25.12 -10.99
CA ASP A 346 9.50 -25.52 -12.17
C ASP A 346 8.67 -25.21 -13.43
N PHE A 347 8.81 -23.98 -13.94
CA PHE A 347 7.99 -23.49 -15.05
C PHE A 347 8.33 -24.20 -16.38
N ILE A 348 7.30 -24.61 -17.11
CA ILE A 348 7.45 -25.22 -18.44
C ILE A 348 8.19 -24.28 -19.39
N ALA A 349 7.95 -22.98 -19.28
CA ALA A 349 8.57 -21.96 -20.13
C ALA A 349 10.06 -21.74 -19.81
N ASP A 350 10.48 -21.95 -18.57
CA ASP A 350 11.86 -21.78 -18.10
C ASP A 350 12.21 -22.92 -17.13
N PRO A 351 12.41 -24.14 -17.62
CA PRO A 351 12.54 -25.32 -16.78
C PRO A 351 13.83 -25.34 -15.96
N GLY A 352 13.73 -25.82 -14.73
CA GLY A 352 14.85 -26.02 -13.81
C GLY A 352 14.42 -25.98 -12.38
N LYS A 353 14.82 -27.00 -11.59
CA LYS A 353 14.43 -27.16 -10.17
C LYS A 353 15.25 -26.30 -9.21
N GLU A 354 16.39 -25.79 -9.65
CA GLU A 354 17.25 -24.93 -8.86
C GLU A 354 16.73 -23.48 -8.88
N LEU A 355 17.22 -22.68 -7.93
CA LEU A 355 16.91 -21.25 -7.89
C LEU A 355 17.37 -20.57 -9.18
N GLN A 356 16.42 -19.94 -9.88
CA GLN A 356 16.64 -19.11 -11.05
C GLN A 356 16.32 -17.65 -10.74
N ASP A 357 16.72 -16.74 -11.63
CA ASP A 357 16.52 -15.30 -11.46
C ASP A 357 15.04 -14.91 -11.34
N HIS A 358 14.19 -15.51 -12.16
CA HIS A 358 12.75 -15.23 -12.11
C HIS A 358 12.06 -15.61 -10.80
N HIS A 359 12.62 -16.55 -10.02
CA HIS A 359 12.10 -16.86 -8.68
C HIS A 359 12.37 -15.73 -7.68
N THR A 360 13.31 -14.84 -7.95
CA THR A 360 13.70 -13.75 -7.03
C THR A 360 12.90 -12.49 -7.23
N GLY A 361 12.12 -12.41 -8.30
CA GLY A 361 11.31 -11.26 -8.68
C GLY A 361 9.82 -11.43 -8.40
N SER A 362 9.00 -10.72 -9.18
CA SER A 362 7.55 -10.94 -9.23
C SER A 362 7.22 -12.03 -10.24
N VAL A 363 6.40 -12.98 -9.83
CA VAL A 363 5.93 -14.13 -10.64
C VAL A 363 4.44 -13.92 -10.89
N GLU A 364 4.13 -13.28 -12.00
CA GLU A 364 2.81 -12.77 -12.31
C GLU A 364 1.96 -13.77 -13.10
N LEU A 365 0.64 -13.68 -12.93
CA LEU A 365 -0.35 -14.35 -13.77
C LEU A 365 -1.41 -13.34 -14.25
N CYS A 366 -1.29 -12.96 -15.51
CA CYS A 366 -2.28 -12.19 -16.25
C CYS A 366 -2.00 -12.40 -17.74
N PHE A 367 -2.92 -12.93 -18.53
CA PHE A 367 -2.60 -13.35 -19.90
C PHE A 367 -3.01 -12.33 -20.96
N SER A 368 -3.83 -11.34 -20.61
CA SER A 368 -4.20 -10.18 -21.44
C SER A 368 -4.91 -9.14 -20.57
N PRO A 369 -5.05 -7.88 -21.01
CA PRO A 369 -5.95 -6.91 -20.34
C PRO A 369 -7.39 -7.44 -20.24
N GLN A 370 -7.88 -8.09 -21.30
CA GLN A 370 -9.21 -8.71 -21.31
C GLN A 370 -9.37 -9.80 -20.25
N TYR A 371 -8.33 -10.60 -19.99
CA TYR A 371 -8.31 -11.58 -18.90
C TYR A 371 -8.57 -10.93 -17.54
N ALA A 372 -7.89 -9.82 -17.25
CA ALA A 372 -8.08 -9.09 -15.99
C ALA A 372 -9.45 -8.39 -15.93
N GLU A 373 -9.96 -7.90 -17.06
CA GLU A 373 -11.31 -7.30 -17.12
C GLU A 373 -12.40 -8.35 -16.86
N GLU A 374 -12.30 -9.54 -17.44
CA GLU A 374 -13.21 -10.65 -17.18
C GLU A 374 -13.20 -11.06 -15.69
N ALA A 375 -12.01 -11.12 -15.07
CA ALA A 375 -11.88 -11.40 -13.64
C ALA A 375 -12.57 -10.33 -12.77
N PHE A 376 -12.48 -9.06 -13.16
CA PHE A 376 -13.22 -7.98 -12.50
C PHE A 376 -14.72 -8.09 -12.71
N GLN A 377 -15.17 -8.41 -13.92
CA GLN A 377 -16.60 -8.60 -14.22
C GLN A 377 -17.22 -9.76 -13.45
N ASP A 378 -16.50 -10.86 -13.23
CA ASP A 378 -16.95 -11.96 -12.37
C ASP A 378 -17.34 -11.43 -10.98
N ALA A 379 -16.51 -10.62 -10.37
CA ALA A 379 -16.78 -10.06 -9.05
C ALA A 379 -17.83 -8.94 -9.09
N HIS A 380 -17.72 -8.02 -10.05
CA HIS A 380 -18.54 -6.81 -10.10
C HIS A 380 -19.95 -7.08 -10.61
N LEU A 381 -20.10 -7.80 -11.73
CA LEU A 381 -21.38 -8.06 -12.38
C LEU A 381 -22.02 -9.37 -11.92
N PHE A 382 -21.22 -10.43 -11.82
CA PHE A 382 -21.73 -11.78 -11.53
C PHE A 382 -21.68 -12.14 -10.05
N ARG A 383 -21.11 -11.27 -9.19
CA ARG A 383 -21.07 -11.43 -7.73
C ARG A 383 -20.48 -12.76 -7.27
N LYS A 384 -19.41 -13.20 -7.92
CA LYS A 384 -18.64 -14.41 -7.59
C LYS A 384 -17.14 -14.11 -7.59
N GLY A 385 -16.36 -14.90 -6.88
CA GLY A 385 -14.89 -14.80 -7.00
C GLY A 385 -14.45 -15.16 -8.41
N ALA A 386 -13.49 -14.41 -8.95
CA ALA A 386 -13.01 -14.59 -10.32
C ALA A 386 -12.70 -16.04 -10.66
N GLU A 387 -13.16 -16.50 -11.80
CA GLU A 387 -12.88 -17.85 -12.30
C GLU A 387 -11.40 -17.99 -12.72
N ARG A 388 -10.85 -16.91 -13.24
CA ARG A 388 -9.45 -16.81 -13.65
C ARG A 388 -8.83 -15.58 -13.03
N PRO A 389 -8.41 -15.63 -11.73
CA PRO A 389 -7.83 -14.48 -11.06
C PRO A 389 -6.51 -14.04 -11.68
N PHE A 390 -6.23 -12.74 -11.68
CA PHE A 390 -4.85 -12.32 -11.84
C PHE A 390 -4.10 -12.47 -10.51
N VAL A 391 -2.80 -12.64 -10.58
CA VAL A 391 -1.93 -12.80 -9.42
C VAL A 391 -0.66 -12.00 -9.62
N ASP A 392 -0.28 -11.22 -8.59
CA ASP A 392 1.07 -10.73 -8.39
C ASP A 392 1.69 -11.55 -7.25
N GLY A 393 2.54 -12.50 -7.63
CA GLY A 393 3.15 -13.48 -6.74
C GLY A 393 4.63 -13.19 -6.51
N VAL A 394 5.10 -13.39 -5.28
CA VAL A 394 6.51 -13.22 -4.92
C VAL A 394 6.98 -14.35 -4.00
N ILE A 395 8.27 -14.70 -4.08
CA ILE A 395 8.88 -15.73 -3.23
C ILE A 395 9.99 -15.11 -2.38
N PRO A 396 9.64 -14.36 -1.30
CA PRO A 396 10.60 -13.56 -0.53
C PRO A 396 11.76 -14.38 0.02
N THR A 397 11.53 -15.64 0.35
CA THR A 397 12.55 -16.56 0.89
C THR A 397 13.68 -16.89 -0.08
N THR A 398 13.58 -16.50 -1.34
CA THR A 398 14.70 -16.57 -2.28
C THR A 398 15.84 -15.63 -1.88
N LEU A 399 15.50 -14.47 -1.31
CA LEU A 399 16.44 -13.42 -0.86
C LEU A 399 16.43 -13.22 0.66
N ASP A 400 15.29 -13.36 1.35
CA ASP A 400 15.18 -13.27 2.82
C ASP A 400 15.10 -14.66 3.48
N LYS A 401 16.22 -15.10 4.03
CA LYS A 401 16.33 -16.42 4.69
C LYS A 401 15.80 -16.45 6.14
N THR A 402 15.20 -15.36 6.62
CA THR A 402 14.71 -15.27 8.00
C THR A 402 13.26 -15.73 8.16
N LEU A 403 12.56 -15.98 7.07
CA LEU A 403 11.12 -16.26 7.08
C LEU A 403 10.78 -17.75 7.20
N MET A 404 11.56 -18.62 6.58
CA MET A 404 11.30 -20.07 6.55
C MET A 404 12.58 -20.85 6.84
N PRO A 405 12.46 -22.10 7.31
CA PRO A 405 13.60 -23.03 7.41
C PRO A 405 14.21 -23.31 6.03
N GLU A 406 15.43 -23.82 6.03
CA GLU A 406 16.10 -24.26 4.79
C GLU A 406 15.28 -25.34 4.07
N GLY A 407 15.12 -25.20 2.76
CA GLY A 407 14.34 -26.13 1.92
C GLY A 407 12.82 -25.86 1.92
N VAL A 408 12.35 -24.84 2.62
CA VAL A 408 10.96 -24.40 2.58
C VAL A 408 10.91 -22.96 2.06
N HIS A 409 9.95 -22.68 1.19
CA HIS A 409 9.77 -21.34 0.64
C HIS A 409 8.41 -20.77 0.99
N ASN A 410 8.33 -19.44 1.15
CA ASN A 410 7.07 -18.72 1.19
C ASN A 410 6.74 -18.22 -0.21
N PHE A 411 5.60 -18.63 -0.74
CA PHE A 411 5.01 -17.98 -1.90
C PHE A 411 3.85 -17.10 -1.45
N SER A 412 4.05 -15.80 -1.58
CA SER A 412 3.16 -14.75 -1.11
C SER A 412 2.46 -14.14 -2.31
N MET A 413 1.15 -14.32 -2.43
CA MET A 413 0.38 -13.93 -3.60
C MET A 413 -0.65 -12.87 -3.23
N PHE A 414 -0.61 -11.77 -3.98
CA PHE A 414 -1.67 -10.77 -4.00
C PHE A 414 -2.54 -11.04 -5.22
N THR A 415 -3.84 -11.18 -5.04
CA THR A 415 -4.73 -11.61 -6.12
C THR A 415 -6.08 -10.90 -6.04
N GLN A 416 -6.78 -10.79 -7.15
CA GLN A 416 -8.09 -10.13 -7.32
C GLN A 416 -8.88 -10.82 -8.45
N TRP A 417 -10.19 -10.72 -8.46
CA TRP A 417 -11.14 -10.05 -7.59
C TRP A 417 -12.10 -11.07 -6.96
N VAL A 418 -12.59 -10.70 -5.77
CA VAL A 418 -13.81 -11.25 -5.18
C VAL A 418 -14.82 -10.12 -4.99
N PRO A 419 -16.14 -10.38 -4.83
CA PRO A 419 -17.15 -9.37 -4.60
C PRO A 419 -16.83 -8.46 -3.40
N ASP A 420 -17.13 -7.17 -3.51
CA ASP A 420 -16.86 -6.19 -2.45
C ASP A 420 -17.69 -6.41 -1.18
N ASP A 421 -18.87 -7.02 -1.31
CA ASP A 421 -19.72 -7.42 -0.17
C ASP A 421 -19.17 -8.63 0.61
N TRP A 422 -18.14 -9.31 0.11
CA TRP A 422 -17.43 -10.33 0.90
C TRP A 422 -16.67 -9.74 2.12
N ALA A 423 -16.68 -8.44 2.27
CA ALA A 423 -16.25 -7.79 3.50
C ALA A 423 -17.27 -7.87 4.65
N GLU A 424 -18.55 -8.15 4.36
CA GLU A 424 -19.62 -8.16 5.34
C GLU A 424 -19.64 -9.45 6.18
N GLU A 425 -19.21 -10.58 5.60
CA GLU A 425 -19.16 -11.89 6.27
C GLU A 425 -18.01 -12.79 5.74
N PRO A 426 -17.58 -13.80 6.53
CA PRO A 426 -16.47 -14.66 6.14
C PRO A 426 -16.90 -15.70 5.10
N HIS A 427 -16.51 -15.55 3.87
CA HIS A 427 -16.75 -16.47 2.76
C HIS A 427 -15.67 -17.56 2.69
N ARG A 428 -15.54 -18.38 3.77
CA ARG A 428 -14.42 -19.34 3.91
C ARG A 428 -14.34 -20.36 2.79
N ASP A 429 -15.45 -21.00 2.49
CA ASP A 429 -15.48 -22.06 1.47
C ASP A 429 -15.22 -21.50 0.07
N GLU A 430 -15.78 -20.34 -0.24
CA GLU A 430 -15.57 -19.65 -1.52
C GLU A 430 -14.13 -19.13 -1.66
N LEU A 431 -13.53 -18.63 -0.57
CA LEU A 431 -12.13 -18.19 -0.55
C LEU A 431 -11.16 -19.37 -0.72
N GLU A 432 -11.46 -20.54 -0.12
CA GLU A 432 -10.65 -21.73 -0.31
C GLU A 432 -10.76 -22.26 -1.76
N GLN A 433 -11.96 -22.25 -2.36
CA GLN A 433 -12.14 -22.57 -3.78
C GLN A 433 -11.45 -21.57 -4.70
N TYR A 434 -11.43 -20.29 -4.33
CA TYR A 434 -10.69 -19.27 -5.06
C TYR A 434 -9.18 -19.54 -5.01
N ALA A 435 -8.66 -19.89 -3.85
CA ALA A 435 -7.26 -20.27 -3.70
C ALA A 435 -6.90 -21.54 -4.48
N ASP A 436 -7.80 -22.52 -4.53
CA ASP A 436 -7.61 -23.71 -5.36
C ASP A 436 -7.46 -23.35 -6.85
N ARG A 437 -8.30 -22.42 -7.37
CA ARG A 437 -8.16 -21.91 -8.75
C ARG A 437 -6.82 -21.26 -9.02
N VAL A 438 -6.32 -20.43 -8.07
CA VAL A 438 -5.00 -19.80 -8.17
C VAL A 438 -3.89 -20.85 -8.21
N ILE A 439 -3.97 -21.85 -7.32
CA ILE A 439 -2.97 -22.94 -7.27
C ILE A 439 -3.02 -23.77 -8.57
N ASP A 440 -4.20 -24.07 -9.10
CA ASP A 440 -4.37 -24.83 -10.34
C ASP A 440 -3.84 -24.07 -11.56
N LEU A 441 -3.99 -22.73 -11.58
CA LEU A 441 -3.39 -21.88 -12.61
C LEU A 441 -1.86 -21.97 -12.60
N TYR A 442 -1.21 -21.84 -11.44
CA TYR A 442 0.24 -22.03 -11.34
C TYR A 442 0.67 -23.45 -11.70
N ASP A 443 -0.07 -24.46 -11.26
CA ASP A 443 0.24 -25.87 -11.56
C ASP A 443 0.15 -26.17 -13.06
N SER A 444 -0.74 -25.50 -13.79
CA SER A 444 -0.82 -25.62 -15.26
C SER A 444 0.42 -25.10 -15.98
N LEU A 445 1.18 -24.17 -15.37
CA LEU A 445 2.42 -23.57 -15.91
C LEU A 445 3.66 -24.19 -15.28
N ALA A 446 3.57 -24.73 -14.07
CA ALA A 446 4.64 -25.37 -13.31
C ALA A 446 4.10 -26.64 -12.62
N PRO A 447 4.13 -27.81 -13.31
CA PRO A 447 3.41 -29.04 -12.88
C PRO A 447 3.83 -29.64 -11.54
N ASN A 448 4.88 -29.14 -10.91
CA ASN A 448 5.29 -29.52 -9.56
C ASN A 448 4.63 -28.65 -8.48
N PHE A 449 4.00 -27.52 -8.85
CA PHE A 449 3.62 -26.48 -7.90
C PHE A 449 2.57 -26.94 -6.89
N LYS A 450 1.44 -27.49 -7.34
CA LYS A 450 0.36 -27.94 -6.45
C LYS A 450 0.82 -29.01 -5.45
N ALA A 451 1.66 -29.92 -5.90
CA ALA A 451 2.21 -30.97 -5.06
C ALA A 451 3.24 -30.46 -4.02
N SER A 452 3.83 -29.29 -4.26
CA SER A 452 4.80 -28.68 -3.37
C SER A 452 4.18 -27.94 -2.17
N VAL A 453 2.85 -27.67 -2.20
CA VAL A 453 2.18 -26.90 -1.14
C VAL A 453 2.10 -27.69 0.16
N ILE A 454 2.76 -27.18 1.21
CA ILE A 454 2.77 -27.74 2.56
C ILE A 454 1.62 -27.18 3.41
N ALA A 455 1.44 -25.86 3.36
CA ALA A 455 0.43 -25.15 4.14
C ALA A 455 -0.04 -23.90 3.41
N ARG A 456 -1.28 -23.47 3.67
CA ARG A 456 -1.85 -22.27 3.07
C ARG A 456 -2.59 -21.41 4.09
N GLN A 457 -2.55 -20.09 3.87
CA GLN A 457 -3.38 -19.09 4.52
C GLN A 457 -4.07 -18.27 3.44
N VAL A 458 -5.39 -18.13 3.55
CA VAL A 458 -6.20 -17.32 2.62
C VAL A 458 -6.92 -16.25 3.43
N LEU A 459 -6.71 -14.99 3.07
CA LEU A 459 -7.27 -13.82 3.74
C LEU A 459 -8.08 -13.00 2.73
N GLY A 460 -9.37 -12.89 3.00
CA GLY A 460 -10.31 -12.09 2.20
C GLY A 460 -10.55 -10.70 2.78
N PRO A 461 -11.44 -9.91 2.14
CA PRO A 461 -11.80 -8.57 2.61
C PRO A 461 -12.31 -8.53 4.06
N TYR A 462 -13.13 -9.51 4.47
CA TYR A 462 -13.64 -9.65 5.84
C TYR A 462 -12.51 -9.77 6.86
N ASP A 463 -11.52 -10.63 6.60
CA ASP A 463 -10.40 -10.83 7.52
C ASP A 463 -9.60 -9.55 7.72
N MET A 464 -9.33 -8.83 6.61
CA MET A 464 -8.61 -7.58 6.63
C MET A 464 -9.36 -6.50 7.41
N GLU A 465 -10.68 -6.45 7.30
CA GLU A 465 -11.50 -5.52 8.08
C GLU A 465 -11.52 -5.87 9.57
N GLN A 466 -11.79 -7.13 9.92
CA GLN A 466 -11.91 -7.55 11.31
C GLN A 466 -10.59 -7.46 12.08
N GLU A 467 -9.48 -7.84 11.45
CA GLU A 467 -8.19 -7.89 12.12
C GLU A 467 -7.48 -6.53 12.16
N LEU A 468 -7.61 -5.74 11.09
CA LEU A 468 -6.83 -4.50 10.93
C LEU A 468 -7.69 -3.24 10.96
N GLY A 469 -9.02 -3.35 10.87
CA GLY A 469 -9.90 -2.19 10.68
C GLY A 469 -9.76 -1.56 9.29
N LEU A 470 -9.37 -2.34 8.29
CA LEU A 470 -9.37 -1.93 6.88
C LEU A 470 -10.79 -2.07 6.34
N ILE A 471 -11.62 -1.04 6.53
CA ILE A 471 -13.03 -1.09 6.13
C ILE A 471 -13.17 -1.51 4.67
N GLY A 472 -14.05 -2.49 4.41
CA GLY A 472 -14.22 -3.10 3.10
C GLY A 472 -13.04 -3.95 2.64
N GLY A 473 -12.07 -4.25 3.49
CA GLY A 473 -10.81 -4.90 3.11
C GLY A 473 -9.89 -4.02 2.25
N ASN A 474 -10.15 -2.71 2.16
CA ASN A 474 -9.42 -1.81 1.27
C ASN A 474 -8.03 -1.47 1.80
N ILE A 475 -6.98 -1.92 1.08
CA ILE A 475 -5.58 -1.79 1.48
C ILE A 475 -5.05 -0.34 1.47
N PHE A 476 -5.75 0.58 0.81
CA PHE A 476 -5.39 2.01 0.74
C PHE A 476 -6.20 2.89 1.71
N HIS A 477 -7.05 2.31 2.56
CA HIS A 477 -8.03 3.00 3.40
C HIS A 477 -9.03 3.85 2.59
N GLY A 478 -9.24 3.54 1.34
CA GLY A 478 -10.15 4.21 0.41
C GLY A 478 -9.72 4.03 -1.03
N GLU A 479 -10.68 3.95 -1.94
CA GLU A 479 -10.44 3.74 -3.36
C GLU A 479 -9.50 4.82 -3.93
N LEU A 480 -8.65 4.43 -4.89
CA LEU A 480 -7.78 5.35 -5.65
C LEU A 480 -8.52 5.90 -6.88
N SER A 481 -9.77 6.28 -6.72
CA SER A 481 -10.56 6.95 -7.76
C SER A 481 -10.29 8.45 -7.76
N VAL A 482 -10.39 9.08 -8.93
CA VAL A 482 -10.01 10.50 -9.15
C VAL A 482 -10.70 11.45 -8.18
N ASP A 483 -11.96 11.18 -7.84
CA ASP A 483 -12.74 11.95 -6.87
C ASP A 483 -12.38 11.70 -5.40
N GLN A 484 -11.49 10.76 -5.12
CA GLN A 484 -10.95 10.45 -3.79
C GLN A 484 -9.44 10.66 -3.68
N LEU A 485 -8.84 11.46 -4.55
CA LEU A 485 -7.41 11.74 -4.57
C LEU A 485 -7.07 13.19 -4.22
N PHE A 486 -5.82 13.46 -3.90
CA PHE A 486 -5.24 14.78 -3.63
C PHE A 486 -6.06 15.61 -2.64
N HIS A 487 -6.59 16.76 -3.08
CA HIS A 487 -7.33 17.70 -2.24
C HIS A 487 -8.72 17.22 -1.81
N MET A 488 -9.18 16.09 -2.37
CA MET A 488 -10.42 15.41 -2.00
C MET A 488 -10.22 14.34 -0.90
N ARG A 489 -8.97 14.00 -0.54
CA ARG A 489 -8.64 12.86 0.32
C ARG A 489 -8.29 13.29 1.75
N PRO A 490 -9.01 12.91 2.84
CA PRO A 490 -10.23 12.11 2.87
C PRO A 490 -11.52 12.93 2.67
N ALA A 491 -11.45 14.25 2.70
CA ALA A 491 -12.59 15.15 2.51
C ALA A 491 -12.12 16.50 1.97
N PRO A 492 -12.91 17.18 1.13
CA PRO A 492 -12.59 18.51 0.62
C PRO A 492 -12.31 19.50 1.75
N GLY A 493 -11.22 20.25 1.64
CA GLY A 493 -10.80 21.22 2.65
C GLY A 493 -10.02 20.65 3.83
N TYR A 494 -9.89 19.33 3.93
CA TYR A 494 -9.19 18.62 5.02
C TYR A 494 -8.04 17.70 4.52
N ALA A 495 -7.61 17.87 3.29
CA ALA A 495 -6.48 17.12 2.72
C ALA A 495 -5.12 17.52 3.30
N ASP A 496 -5.06 18.53 4.14
CA ASP A 496 -3.86 19.05 4.79
C ASP A 496 -3.56 18.38 6.14
N TYR A 497 -4.07 17.17 6.36
CA TYR A 497 -3.91 16.35 7.58
C TYR A 497 -4.54 16.97 8.85
N ARG A 498 -5.16 18.13 8.74
CA ARG A 498 -5.96 18.72 9.81
C ARG A 498 -7.38 18.17 9.80
N THR A 499 -8.07 18.31 10.91
CA THR A 499 -9.48 17.96 11.04
C THR A 499 -10.31 19.17 11.46
N PRO A 500 -11.63 19.10 11.45
CA PRO A 500 -12.46 20.16 12.04
C PRO A 500 -12.18 20.41 13.52
N ILE A 501 -11.66 19.42 14.25
CA ILE A 501 -11.35 19.51 15.67
C ILE A 501 -9.92 20.03 15.85
N ARG A 502 -9.74 21.16 16.50
CA ARG A 502 -8.42 21.72 16.77
C ARG A 502 -7.59 20.79 17.64
N GLY A 503 -6.33 20.54 17.26
CA GLY A 503 -5.43 19.63 17.96
C GLY A 503 -5.64 18.15 17.63
N LEU A 504 -6.61 17.82 16.76
CA LEU A 504 -6.77 16.52 16.16
C LEU A 504 -6.24 16.53 14.72
N TYR A 505 -5.37 15.59 14.41
CA TYR A 505 -4.77 15.40 13.08
C TYR A 505 -5.07 14.01 12.57
N HIS A 506 -5.16 13.88 11.23
CA HIS A 506 -5.39 12.60 10.58
C HIS A 506 -4.19 12.25 9.68
N GLY A 507 -3.54 11.13 9.99
CA GLY A 507 -2.31 10.68 9.32
C GLY A 507 -2.39 9.21 8.89
N SER A 508 -3.56 8.75 8.44
CA SER A 508 -3.74 7.39 7.90
C SER A 508 -3.51 7.35 6.39
N SER A 509 -3.48 6.14 5.83
CA SER A 509 -3.42 5.91 4.38
C SER A 509 -4.64 6.50 3.61
N ALA A 510 -5.70 6.89 4.31
CA ALA A 510 -6.83 7.63 3.73
C ALA A 510 -6.54 9.13 3.52
N THR A 511 -5.36 9.64 3.86
CA THR A 511 -4.94 11.01 3.55
C THR A 511 -4.05 11.04 2.30
N HIS A 512 -3.67 12.23 1.86
CA HIS A 512 -2.78 12.40 0.70
C HIS A 512 -1.49 11.58 0.84
N ALA A 513 -0.90 11.23 -0.27
CA ALA A 513 0.07 10.20 -0.54
C ALA A 513 -0.53 8.77 -0.55
N GLY A 514 -1.64 8.52 0.11
CA GLY A 514 -2.31 7.23 0.03
C GLY A 514 -1.64 6.12 0.81
N GLY A 515 -1.91 4.87 0.40
CA GLY A 515 -1.36 3.64 0.96
C GLY A 515 -0.02 3.21 0.34
N GLY A 516 0.38 1.94 0.57
CA GLY A 516 1.64 1.36 0.05
C GLY A 516 2.81 1.44 1.04
N VAL A 517 2.54 1.49 2.34
CA VAL A 517 3.56 1.54 3.43
C VAL A 517 4.49 2.76 3.31
N VAL A 518 3.95 3.88 2.84
CA VAL A 518 4.72 5.10 2.51
C VAL A 518 5.22 5.90 3.73
N GLY A 519 4.53 5.81 4.87
CA GLY A 519 4.87 6.59 6.08
C GLY A 519 4.66 8.11 5.99
N ILE A 520 4.39 8.64 4.80
CA ILE A 520 4.18 10.08 4.55
C ILE A 520 3.02 10.64 5.36
N PRO A 521 1.83 10.00 5.45
CA PRO A 521 0.71 10.50 6.23
C PRO A 521 1.05 10.78 7.69
N GLY A 522 1.71 9.84 8.36
CA GLY A 522 2.14 9.99 9.75
C GLY A 522 3.14 11.14 9.94
N TRP A 523 4.11 11.24 9.04
CA TRP A 523 5.10 12.34 9.02
C TRP A 523 4.45 13.71 8.78
N GLN A 524 3.52 13.80 7.85
CA GLN A 524 2.83 15.06 7.54
C GLN A 524 1.89 15.50 8.66
N ALA A 525 1.19 14.58 9.32
CA ALA A 525 0.36 14.90 10.49
C ALA A 525 1.22 15.56 11.59
N PHE A 526 2.40 15.01 11.90
CA PHE A 526 3.38 15.65 12.78
C PHE A 526 3.78 17.05 12.29
N ARG A 527 4.11 17.20 10.99
CA ARG A 527 4.54 18.49 10.43
C ARG A 527 3.45 19.57 10.55
N GLN A 528 2.18 19.21 10.36
CA GLN A 528 1.08 20.17 10.54
C GLN A 528 0.90 20.53 12.01
N ALA A 529 0.96 19.58 12.94
CA ALA A 529 0.92 19.87 14.37
C ALA A 529 2.05 20.83 14.80
N LYS A 530 3.25 20.64 14.26
CA LYS A 530 4.39 21.52 14.49
C LYS A 530 4.18 22.92 13.90
N ARG A 531 3.64 23.03 12.67
CA ARG A 531 3.29 24.31 12.03
C ARG A 531 2.27 25.10 12.84
N ASP A 532 1.29 24.40 13.42
CA ASP A 532 0.24 24.97 14.26
C ASP A 532 0.75 25.35 15.67
N ARG A 533 2.05 25.22 15.93
CA ARG A 533 2.70 25.46 17.22
C ARG A 533 2.12 24.63 18.37
N MET A 534 1.55 23.48 18.04
CA MET A 534 1.04 22.53 19.02
C MET A 534 2.16 21.72 19.70
N VAL A 535 3.35 21.67 19.09
CA VAL A 535 4.57 21.06 19.62
C VAL A 535 5.51 22.19 20.05
N SER A 536 5.63 22.46 21.34
CA SER A 536 6.64 23.40 21.88
C SER A 536 7.94 22.64 22.15
N ARG A 537 9.10 23.25 21.81
CA ARG A 537 10.37 22.82 22.41
C ARG A 537 10.25 23.06 23.93
N ARG A 538 10.27 22.00 24.75
CA ARG A 538 10.69 22.19 26.13
C ARG A 538 12.14 22.66 26.06
N ALA A 539 12.41 23.86 26.62
CA ALA A 539 13.77 24.29 26.85
C ALA A 539 14.46 23.18 27.68
N GLN A 540 15.55 22.65 27.13
CA GLN A 540 16.45 21.75 27.85
C GLN A 540 17.11 22.51 28.99
#